data_62e02ed74abf2f2de8ebb3cfb58a84fc
#
_entry.id   62e02ed74abf2f2de8ebb3cfb58a84fc
#
_cell.length_a   1.000
_cell.length_b   1.000
_cell.length_c   1.000
_cell.angle_alpha   90.00
_cell.angle_beta   90.00
_cell.angle_gamma   90.00
#
_symmetry.space_group_name_H-M   'P 1'
#
loop_
_entity.id
_entity.type
_entity.pdbx_description
1 polymer ?
#
loop_
_entity_poly.entity_id
_entity_poly.type
_entity_poly.pdbx_seq_one_letter_code
_entity_poly.pdbx_strand_id
1 'polypeptide(L)'
;MKTPHRTPAMWVFAMVLLASAQGVACAAGPETFMRQLVKPVLIRNEHNTLLRLTVMAEKKSSVQVTSITVSLKGASDLESLQFYFSGGKTGFYRDKPFGRHMRPAKTIVFKGSAQLEPLDNHFWLSCRVSPGANLMHKIDASVTAVETSAGRSVPRDQTPKVRKRIGIALRKHWDDKVHTYRIPALTTTPKGTLLCVYDMRRRKGRDLQEDIDIGLLRSTDGGQTWAAQQVIMDMGTYGGLRQEVNGCSDPGIIVDPATGEIFCFAVWMNGKAGKHQWSRGGSAPGFEIGKSAQFMMVRSKDDGRTWTKPQNMTRAWKDPKWILYAPSPQAGIALKDGTLVMPTEGRDEKDRRFSNLLISRDHGKTWTVSPAASFGNTECQAVQLSDGSIMLNCRTSGPSKFRTVAVTRDLGKTWKPHATNRKGIIEPHCNGSLYRFDYHAGGKAKSVLLFANPHSQKRRTHHTIQVSFDEGKTWPKAHRMLLDEGRGAGYPSLSRVDDKHVGIVYEGSGSHLVFEKISIDELLKR
;
A
#
# COMPACT_ATOMS: atom_id res chain seq x y z
N MET A 1 -30.06 33.39 -94.10
CA MET A 1 -30.84 32.60 -95.09
C MET A 1 -30.97 31.18 -94.61
N LYS A 2 -32.17 30.69 -94.48
CA LYS A 2 -32.60 29.30 -94.25
C LYS A 2 -32.25 28.64 -92.92
N THR A 3 -33.20 28.67 -92.02
CA THR A 3 -33.42 27.72 -90.91
C THR A 3 -33.77 26.32 -91.38
N PRO A 4 -33.38 25.25 -90.68
CA PRO A 4 -34.11 23.99 -90.75
C PRO A 4 -34.83 23.62 -89.41
N HIS A 5 -35.92 22.94 -89.62
CA HIS A 5 -36.93 22.45 -88.74
C HIS A 5 -36.42 21.50 -87.61
N ARG A 6 -36.95 21.66 -86.41
CA ARG A 6 -36.86 20.68 -85.30
C ARG A 6 -38.10 19.83 -85.23
N THR A 7 -37.93 18.53 -85.26
CA THR A 7 -38.90 17.51 -84.90
C THR A 7 -38.88 17.25 -83.38
N PRO A 8 -40.03 17.02 -82.69
CA PRO A 8 -40.05 16.79 -81.25
C PRO A 8 -39.80 15.31 -80.89
N ALA A 9 -38.84 15.07 -79.94
CA ALA A 9 -38.59 13.76 -79.37
C ALA A 9 -39.51 13.52 -78.18
N MET A 10 -40.22 12.41 -78.23
CA MET A 10 -41.11 11.89 -77.20
C MET A 10 -40.26 11.32 -76.01
N TRP A 11 -40.41 11.88 -74.80
CA TRP A 11 -39.80 11.34 -73.58
C TRP A 11 -40.73 10.31 -72.96
N VAL A 12 -40.23 9.06 -72.84
CA VAL A 12 -40.84 7.99 -72.06
C VAL A 12 -40.32 8.12 -70.64
N PHE A 13 -41.23 8.46 -69.72
CA PHE A 13 -40.92 8.44 -68.27
C PHE A 13 -40.92 6.98 -67.77
N ALA A 14 -39.74 6.43 -67.47
CA ALA A 14 -39.64 5.22 -66.68
C ALA A 14 -39.72 5.58 -65.19
N MET A 15 -40.80 5.21 -64.55
CA MET A 15 -40.97 5.30 -63.08
C MET A 15 -40.09 4.23 -62.44
N VAL A 16 -38.94 4.61 -61.84
CA VAL A 16 -38.15 3.76 -60.95
C VAL A 16 -38.75 3.87 -59.55
N LEU A 17 -39.42 2.81 -59.10
CA LEU A 17 -39.81 2.63 -57.70
C LEU A 17 -38.54 2.43 -56.84
N LEU A 18 -38.09 3.49 -56.18
CA LEU A 18 -37.11 3.40 -55.07
C LEU A 18 -37.84 2.83 -53.87
N ALA A 19 -37.66 1.53 -53.59
CA ALA A 19 -37.96 0.93 -52.28
C ALA A 19 -36.99 1.49 -51.25
N SER A 20 -37.40 2.46 -50.46
CA SER A 20 -36.69 2.93 -49.28
C SER A 20 -36.62 1.80 -48.26
N ALA A 21 -35.51 1.08 -48.19
CA ALA A 21 -35.18 0.27 -47.01
C ALA A 21 -35.01 1.24 -45.84
N GLN A 22 -36.05 1.45 -45.06
CA GLN A 22 -35.95 2.08 -43.76
C GLN A 22 -35.14 1.13 -42.88
N GLY A 23 -33.80 1.31 -42.85
CA GLY A 23 -32.99 0.80 -41.79
C GLY A 23 -33.51 1.39 -40.49
N VAL A 24 -34.00 0.54 -39.62
CA VAL A 24 -34.35 0.92 -38.23
C VAL A 24 -33.04 1.43 -37.62
N ALA A 25 -32.85 2.75 -37.61
CA ALA A 25 -31.79 3.38 -36.84
C ALA A 25 -32.04 3.00 -35.38
N CYS A 26 -31.26 2.09 -34.86
CA CYS A 26 -31.28 1.75 -33.44
C CYS A 26 -31.02 3.06 -32.69
N ALA A 27 -32.02 3.54 -31.93
CA ALA A 27 -31.87 4.77 -31.15
C ALA A 27 -30.60 4.70 -30.33
N ALA A 28 -29.75 5.73 -30.42
CA ALA A 28 -28.56 5.81 -29.62
C ALA A 28 -28.96 5.87 -28.13
N GLY A 29 -28.51 4.91 -27.35
CA GLY A 29 -28.77 4.88 -25.91
C GLY A 29 -28.09 6.04 -25.18
N PRO A 30 -28.30 6.15 -23.85
CA PRO A 30 -27.74 7.22 -23.03
C PRO A 30 -26.21 7.24 -23.08
N GLU A 31 -25.62 8.42 -22.84
CA GLU A 31 -24.16 8.54 -22.76
C GLU A 31 -23.63 7.76 -21.54
N THR A 32 -22.54 6.99 -21.78
CA THR A 32 -22.00 6.10 -20.76
C THR A 32 -20.48 6.22 -20.66
N PHE A 33 -19.97 6.11 -19.44
CA PHE A 33 -18.53 6.15 -19.12
C PHE A 33 -18.17 5.01 -18.20
N MET A 34 -16.96 4.47 -18.34
CA MET A 34 -16.39 3.58 -17.33
C MET A 34 -15.05 4.09 -16.81
N ARG A 35 -14.81 3.85 -15.53
CA ARG A 35 -13.57 4.19 -14.85
C ARG A 35 -13.13 3.07 -13.92
N GLN A 36 -11.84 2.72 -13.98
CA GLN A 36 -11.19 1.84 -13.04
C GLN A 36 -10.26 2.66 -12.14
N LEU A 37 -10.48 2.59 -10.82
CA LEU A 37 -9.55 3.16 -9.86
C LEU A 37 -8.27 2.31 -9.81
N VAL A 38 -7.10 2.92 -9.67
CA VAL A 38 -5.88 2.18 -9.37
C VAL A 38 -5.94 1.72 -7.93
N LYS A 39 -6.27 0.45 -7.74
CA LYS A 39 -6.44 -0.19 -6.45
C LYS A 39 -6.35 -1.70 -6.66
N PRO A 40 -5.62 -2.46 -5.82
CA PRO A 40 -5.57 -3.91 -5.95
C PRO A 40 -6.91 -4.56 -5.64
N VAL A 41 -7.13 -5.74 -6.20
CA VAL A 41 -8.16 -6.68 -5.73
C VAL A 41 -7.50 -7.65 -4.75
N LEU A 42 -8.17 -7.89 -3.62
CA LEU A 42 -7.54 -8.56 -2.49
C LEU A 42 -8.19 -9.92 -2.24
N ILE A 43 -7.37 -10.96 -2.21
CA ILE A 43 -7.71 -12.24 -1.59
C ILE A 43 -8.17 -11.97 -0.15
N ARG A 44 -9.18 -12.70 0.36
CA ARG A 44 -9.88 -12.54 1.64
C ARG A 44 -10.87 -11.38 1.72
N ASN A 45 -10.94 -10.47 0.72
CA ASN A 45 -12.03 -9.52 0.65
C ASN A 45 -13.23 -10.12 -0.10
N GLU A 46 -14.40 -10.05 0.48
CA GLU A 46 -15.65 -10.50 -0.16
C GLU A 46 -16.03 -9.64 -1.36
N HIS A 47 -15.70 -8.36 -1.29
CA HIS A 47 -16.03 -7.38 -2.32
C HIS A 47 -14.78 -6.57 -2.69
N ASN A 48 -14.40 -6.66 -3.96
CA ASN A 48 -13.34 -5.87 -4.57
C ASN A 48 -13.91 -5.12 -5.77
N THR A 49 -13.85 -3.81 -5.79
CA THR A 49 -14.33 -3.02 -6.93
C THR A 49 -13.39 -3.14 -8.13
N LEU A 50 -13.89 -3.62 -9.27
CA LEU A 50 -13.15 -3.65 -10.53
C LEU A 50 -13.29 -2.33 -11.27
N LEU A 51 -14.52 -1.89 -11.55
CA LEU A 51 -14.80 -0.66 -12.28
C LEU A 51 -16.09 0.00 -11.79
N ARG A 52 -16.22 1.28 -12.12
CA ARG A 52 -17.46 2.04 -12.04
C ARG A 52 -17.94 2.37 -13.46
N LEU A 53 -19.17 2.01 -13.76
CA LEU A 53 -19.91 2.46 -14.93
C LEU A 53 -20.80 3.64 -14.51
N THR A 54 -20.79 4.71 -15.29
CA THR A 54 -21.70 5.84 -15.16
C THR A 54 -22.60 5.88 -16.37
N VAL A 55 -23.90 5.96 -16.15
CA VAL A 55 -24.95 6.12 -17.17
C VAL A 55 -25.63 7.46 -16.93
N MET A 56 -25.64 8.35 -17.93
CA MET A 56 -26.26 9.67 -17.83
C MET A 56 -27.69 9.61 -18.33
N ALA A 57 -28.65 10.04 -17.51
CA ALA A 57 -30.03 10.14 -17.87
C ALA A 57 -30.50 11.61 -17.96
N GLU A 58 -31.33 11.94 -18.94
CA GLU A 58 -31.93 13.26 -19.06
C GLU A 58 -32.87 13.53 -17.89
N LYS A 59 -33.06 14.81 -17.53
CA LYS A 59 -33.84 15.23 -16.35
C LYS A 59 -35.32 14.73 -16.33
N LYS A 60 -35.90 14.45 -17.50
CA LYS A 60 -37.28 14.01 -17.63
C LYS A 60 -37.44 12.61 -18.23
N SER A 61 -36.36 11.86 -18.42
CA SER A 61 -36.41 10.56 -19.07
C SER A 61 -36.72 9.44 -18.08
N SER A 62 -37.63 8.53 -18.46
CA SER A 62 -37.89 7.29 -17.73
C SER A 62 -37.08 6.15 -18.34
N VAL A 63 -35.75 6.25 -18.23
CA VAL A 63 -34.84 5.25 -18.79
C VAL A 63 -34.51 4.17 -17.75
N GLN A 64 -34.54 2.92 -18.18
CA GLN A 64 -34.21 1.75 -17.38
C GLN A 64 -33.05 1.00 -18.00
N VAL A 65 -32.01 0.68 -17.20
CA VAL A 65 -30.94 -0.25 -17.61
C VAL A 65 -31.44 -1.68 -17.47
N THR A 66 -31.34 -2.47 -18.54
CA THR A 66 -31.86 -3.85 -18.61
C THR A 66 -30.74 -4.89 -18.68
N SER A 67 -29.58 -4.55 -19.26
CA SER A 67 -28.42 -5.42 -19.21
C SER A 67 -27.09 -4.67 -19.33
N ILE A 68 -26.03 -5.27 -18.79
CA ILE A 68 -24.65 -4.78 -18.87
C ILE A 68 -23.76 -5.96 -19.29
N THR A 69 -23.04 -5.79 -20.41
CA THR A 69 -22.11 -6.79 -20.93
C THR A 69 -20.69 -6.41 -20.56
N VAL A 70 -19.95 -7.37 -19.98
CA VAL A 70 -18.57 -7.21 -19.53
C VAL A 70 -17.65 -8.16 -20.28
N SER A 71 -16.52 -7.65 -20.75
CA SER A 71 -15.35 -8.44 -21.17
C SER A 71 -14.35 -8.53 -20.00
N LEU A 72 -13.82 -9.72 -19.75
CA LEU A 72 -12.96 -10.01 -18.59
C LEU A 72 -11.73 -10.81 -19.02
N LYS A 73 -10.53 -10.37 -18.58
CA LYS A 73 -9.29 -11.15 -18.60
C LYS A 73 -8.86 -11.47 -17.17
N GLY A 74 -8.23 -12.62 -16.93
CA GLY A 74 -7.89 -13.08 -15.59
C GLY A 74 -9.09 -13.70 -14.86
N ALA A 75 -10.05 -14.25 -15.59
CA ALA A 75 -11.26 -14.86 -15.01
C ALA A 75 -10.95 -16.07 -14.08
N SER A 76 -9.85 -16.81 -14.34
CA SER A 76 -9.41 -17.95 -13.55
C SER A 76 -9.04 -17.62 -12.10
N ASP A 77 -8.68 -16.35 -11.84
CA ASP A 77 -8.31 -15.89 -10.50
C ASP A 77 -9.50 -15.39 -9.67
N LEU A 78 -10.72 -15.46 -10.21
CA LEU A 78 -11.92 -14.98 -9.55
C LEU A 78 -12.90 -16.12 -9.21
N GLU A 79 -13.66 -15.95 -8.13
CA GLU A 79 -14.75 -16.85 -7.75
C GLU A 79 -16.10 -16.36 -8.26
N SER A 80 -16.36 -15.05 -8.20
CA SER A 80 -17.65 -14.49 -8.57
C SER A 80 -17.56 -13.01 -8.93
N LEU A 81 -18.59 -12.52 -9.65
CA LEU A 81 -18.80 -11.12 -9.98
C LEU A 81 -20.25 -10.70 -9.71
N GLN A 82 -20.42 -9.44 -9.34
CA GLN A 82 -21.73 -8.81 -9.12
C GLN A 82 -21.68 -7.33 -9.45
N PHE A 83 -22.69 -6.83 -10.16
CA PHE A 83 -22.94 -5.39 -10.22
C PHE A 83 -23.81 -4.91 -9.07
N TYR A 84 -23.57 -3.68 -8.64
CA TYR A 84 -24.37 -2.97 -7.66
C TYR A 84 -24.74 -1.59 -8.19
N PHE A 85 -25.99 -1.20 -8.03
CA PHE A 85 -26.51 0.11 -8.45
C PHE A 85 -26.49 1.07 -7.26
N SER A 86 -25.79 2.19 -7.40
CA SER A 86 -25.67 3.22 -6.35
C SER A 86 -26.50 4.49 -6.64
N GLY A 87 -27.30 4.50 -7.73
CA GLY A 87 -28.01 5.70 -8.16
C GLY A 87 -27.06 6.87 -8.40
N GLY A 88 -27.45 8.07 -8.03
CA GLY A 88 -26.62 9.28 -8.15
C GLY A 88 -25.42 9.34 -7.17
N LYS A 89 -25.27 8.37 -6.25
CA LYS A 89 -24.18 8.34 -5.27
C LYS A 89 -22.91 7.77 -5.88
N THR A 90 -21.78 8.48 -5.77
CA THR A 90 -20.49 8.08 -6.36
C THR A 90 -19.76 6.98 -5.59
N GLY A 91 -20.20 6.63 -4.36
CA GLY A 91 -19.62 5.59 -3.52
C GLY A 91 -20.04 4.18 -3.96
N PHE A 92 -19.30 3.16 -3.50
CA PHE A 92 -19.67 1.76 -3.66
C PHE A 92 -20.63 1.35 -2.54
N TYR A 93 -21.90 1.12 -2.89
CA TYR A 93 -22.95 0.65 -1.99
C TYR A 93 -23.45 -0.71 -2.47
N ARG A 94 -23.85 -1.62 -1.55
CA ARG A 94 -24.17 -3.02 -1.84
C ARG A 94 -25.65 -3.35 -1.61
N ASP A 95 -26.45 -2.38 -1.22
CA ASP A 95 -27.87 -2.52 -0.89
C ASP A 95 -28.76 -2.79 -2.11
N LYS A 96 -28.31 -2.43 -3.32
CA LYS A 96 -29.04 -2.64 -4.57
C LYS A 96 -28.22 -3.45 -5.58
N PRO A 97 -28.24 -4.81 -5.52
CA PRO A 97 -27.61 -5.63 -6.55
C PRO A 97 -28.33 -5.46 -7.89
N PHE A 98 -27.56 -5.37 -8.98
CA PHE A 98 -28.08 -5.37 -10.34
C PHE A 98 -27.83 -6.74 -10.99
N GLY A 99 -28.91 -7.47 -11.24
CA GLY A 99 -28.85 -8.85 -11.72
C GLY A 99 -28.41 -9.83 -10.64
N ARG A 100 -28.08 -11.05 -11.03
CA ARG A 100 -27.60 -12.11 -10.14
C ARG A 100 -26.07 -12.16 -10.07
N HIS A 101 -25.55 -12.84 -9.07
CA HIS A 101 -24.14 -13.25 -9.03
C HIS A 101 -23.78 -14.09 -10.27
N MET A 102 -22.64 -13.76 -10.89
CA MET A 102 -22.17 -14.45 -12.09
C MET A 102 -20.85 -15.17 -11.83
N ARG A 103 -20.70 -16.35 -12.42
CA ARG A 103 -19.41 -17.03 -12.51
C ARG A 103 -18.52 -16.29 -13.50
N PRO A 104 -17.20 -16.21 -13.23
CA PRO A 104 -16.26 -15.58 -14.15
C PRO A 104 -16.20 -16.28 -15.49
N ALA A 105 -16.24 -15.50 -16.58
CA ALA A 105 -16.08 -15.95 -17.96
C ALA A 105 -15.48 -14.81 -18.81
N LYS A 106 -14.97 -15.12 -20.00
CA LYS A 106 -14.39 -14.14 -20.93
C LYS A 106 -15.37 -13.02 -21.27
N THR A 107 -16.65 -13.36 -21.43
CA THR A 107 -17.76 -12.42 -21.66
C THR A 107 -18.91 -12.79 -20.75
N ILE A 108 -19.48 -11.79 -20.08
CA ILE A 108 -20.56 -11.97 -19.09
C ILE A 108 -21.63 -10.93 -19.36
N VAL A 109 -22.89 -11.38 -19.39
CA VAL A 109 -24.06 -10.50 -19.52
C VAL A 109 -24.82 -10.50 -18.21
N PHE A 110 -24.83 -9.36 -17.52
CA PHE A 110 -25.65 -9.14 -16.33
C PHE A 110 -27.02 -8.63 -16.79
N LYS A 111 -28.06 -9.43 -16.61
CA LYS A 111 -29.45 -9.03 -16.84
C LYS A 111 -30.06 -8.56 -15.53
N GLY A 112 -30.70 -7.40 -15.52
CA GLY A 112 -31.30 -6.79 -14.34
C GLY A 112 -32.31 -5.72 -14.72
N SER A 113 -32.71 -4.94 -13.74
CA SER A 113 -33.62 -3.81 -13.93
C SER A 113 -33.24 -2.71 -12.96
N ALA A 114 -32.83 -1.55 -13.48
CA ALA A 114 -32.53 -0.38 -12.67
C ALA A 114 -33.11 0.87 -13.33
N GLN A 115 -34.10 1.48 -12.67
CA GLN A 115 -34.64 2.76 -13.08
C GLN A 115 -33.60 3.85 -12.80
N LEU A 116 -33.24 4.64 -13.81
CA LEU A 116 -32.28 5.72 -13.68
C LEU A 116 -32.91 6.95 -13.00
N GLU A 117 -32.14 7.56 -12.14
CA GLU A 117 -32.39 8.89 -11.57
C GLU A 117 -31.96 9.97 -12.60
N PRO A 118 -32.46 11.20 -12.55
CA PRO A 118 -31.94 12.29 -13.37
C PRO A 118 -30.43 12.49 -13.19
N LEU A 119 -29.68 12.78 -14.27
CA LEU A 119 -28.23 12.96 -14.32
C LEU A 119 -27.44 11.66 -14.18
N ASP A 120 -26.34 11.67 -13.42
CA ASP A 120 -25.40 10.56 -13.30
C ASP A 120 -25.95 9.41 -12.47
N ASN A 121 -25.84 8.20 -12.99
CA ASN A 121 -26.17 6.97 -12.31
C ASN A 121 -24.98 6.03 -12.30
N HIS A 122 -24.63 5.51 -11.14
CA HIS A 122 -23.41 4.73 -10.95
C HIS A 122 -23.71 3.25 -10.69
N PHE A 123 -23.05 2.39 -11.48
CA PHE A 123 -23.02 0.95 -11.31
C PHE A 123 -21.58 0.53 -10.98
N TRP A 124 -21.39 -0.31 -9.97
CA TRP A 124 -20.11 -0.82 -9.57
C TRP A 124 -20.01 -2.31 -9.84
N LEU A 125 -19.02 -2.72 -10.65
CA LEU A 125 -18.67 -4.13 -10.78
C LEU A 125 -17.74 -4.52 -9.64
N SER A 126 -18.18 -5.48 -8.85
CA SER A 126 -17.42 -6.08 -7.74
C SER A 126 -17.07 -7.52 -8.06
N CYS A 127 -15.92 -8.00 -7.54
CA CYS A 127 -15.51 -9.40 -7.64
C CYS A 127 -15.09 -9.96 -6.29
N ARG A 128 -15.13 -11.28 -6.18
CA ARG A 128 -14.44 -12.07 -5.16
C ARG A 128 -13.26 -12.77 -5.82
N VAL A 129 -12.06 -12.63 -5.21
CA VAL A 129 -10.82 -13.23 -5.69
C VAL A 129 -10.67 -14.61 -5.09
N SER A 130 -10.25 -15.60 -5.90
CA SER A 130 -10.00 -16.97 -5.44
C SER A 130 -8.87 -17.02 -4.41
N PRO A 131 -8.96 -17.85 -3.35
CA PRO A 131 -7.89 -18.00 -2.37
C PRO A 131 -6.54 -18.41 -2.97
N GLY A 132 -6.57 -19.21 -4.05
CA GLY A 132 -5.38 -19.67 -4.78
C GLY A 132 -4.98 -18.78 -5.97
N ALA A 133 -5.54 -17.56 -6.10
CA ALA A 133 -5.21 -16.67 -7.20
C ALA A 133 -3.72 -16.34 -7.25
N ASN A 134 -3.15 -16.28 -8.45
CA ASN A 134 -1.73 -15.98 -8.63
C ASN A 134 -1.49 -14.48 -8.45
N LEU A 135 -0.66 -14.10 -7.47
CA LEU A 135 -0.34 -12.71 -7.15
C LEU A 135 0.36 -11.96 -8.29
N MET A 136 0.92 -12.68 -9.27
CA MET A 136 1.57 -12.07 -10.43
C MET A 136 0.60 -11.79 -11.58
N HIS A 137 -0.62 -12.33 -11.53
CA HIS A 137 -1.64 -12.05 -12.51
C HIS A 137 -2.29 -10.67 -12.31
N LYS A 138 -3.00 -10.23 -13.33
CA LYS A 138 -3.78 -8.99 -13.30
C LYS A 138 -5.17 -9.22 -13.86
N ILE A 139 -6.15 -8.57 -13.28
CA ILE A 139 -7.52 -8.57 -13.76
C ILE A 139 -7.75 -7.34 -14.64
N ASP A 140 -8.31 -7.58 -15.84
CA ASP A 140 -8.72 -6.54 -16.77
C ASP A 140 -10.21 -6.71 -17.06
N ALA A 141 -11.03 -5.73 -16.67
CA ALA A 141 -12.48 -5.74 -16.88
C ALA A 141 -12.91 -4.51 -17.68
N SER A 142 -13.82 -4.69 -18.62
CA SER A 142 -14.33 -3.60 -19.45
C SER A 142 -15.81 -3.83 -19.75
N VAL A 143 -16.64 -2.80 -19.66
CA VAL A 143 -18.02 -2.85 -20.11
C VAL A 143 -18.03 -2.62 -21.62
N THR A 144 -18.59 -3.58 -22.37
CA THR A 144 -18.63 -3.55 -23.84
C THR A 144 -20.00 -3.15 -24.39
N ALA A 145 -21.06 -3.25 -23.59
CA ALA A 145 -22.37 -2.78 -23.95
C ALA A 145 -23.23 -2.53 -22.70
N VAL A 146 -24.13 -1.55 -22.81
CA VAL A 146 -25.19 -1.26 -21.87
C VAL A 146 -26.50 -1.20 -22.66
N GLU A 147 -27.45 -2.08 -22.35
CA GLU A 147 -28.78 -2.05 -22.93
C GLU A 147 -29.73 -1.30 -22.00
N THR A 148 -30.51 -0.39 -22.57
CA THR A 148 -31.50 0.40 -21.83
C THR A 148 -32.81 0.40 -22.58
N SER A 149 -33.91 0.84 -21.92
CA SER A 149 -35.20 1.06 -22.59
C SER A 149 -35.16 2.13 -23.69
N ALA A 150 -34.11 2.98 -23.69
CA ALA A 150 -33.90 4.04 -24.69
C ALA A 150 -32.90 3.65 -25.81
N GLY A 151 -32.32 2.45 -25.78
CA GLY A 151 -31.39 1.96 -26.76
C GLY A 151 -30.07 1.45 -26.15
N ARG A 152 -29.12 1.07 -27.02
CA ARG A 152 -27.82 0.51 -26.66
C ARG A 152 -26.73 1.57 -26.67
N SER A 153 -25.79 1.49 -25.73
CA SER A 153 -24.58 2.30 -25.69
C SER A 153 -23.33 1.47 -25.39
N VAL A 154 -22.18 2.01 -25.81
CA VAL A 154 -20.83 1.48 -25.51
C VAL A 154 -20.11 2.49 -24.64
N PRO A 155 -19.72 2.16 -23.40
CA PRO A 155 -19.11 3.12 -22.50
C PRO A 155 -17.73 3.58 -22.98
N ARG A 156 -17.48 4.90 -22.90
CA ARG A 156 -16.16 5.48 -23.10
C ARG A 156 -15.27 5.15 -21.90
N ASP A 157 -14.16 4.46 -22.13
CA ASP A 157 -13.18 4.15 -21.07
C ASP A 157 -12.31 5.36 -20.75
N GLN A 158 -12.41 5.85 -19.50
CA GLN A 158 -11.62 6.96 -18.98
C GLN A 158 -10.24 6.53 -18.45
N THR A 159 -10.00 5.21 -18.32
CA THR A 159 -8.79 4.64 -17.72
C THR A 159 -8.28 3.39 -18.45
N PRO A 160 -8.07 3.44 -19.79
CA PRO A 160 -7.86 2.25 -20.62
C PRO A 160 -6.58 1.46 -20.32
N LYS A 161 -5.63 2.04 -19.57
CA LYS A 161 -4.37 1.39 -19.18
C LYS A 161 -4.40 0.75 -17.80
N VAL A 162 -5.47 0.94 -17.01
CA VAL A 162 -5.55 0.38 -15.66
C VAL A 162 -5.86 -1.10 -15.72
N ARG A 163 -5.07 -1.89 -14.99
CA ARG A 163 -5.25 -3.33 -14.75
C ARG A 163 -5.15 -3.56 -13.25
N LYS A 164 -6.05 -4.35 -12.69
CA LYS A 164 -6.06 -4.65 -11.26
C LYS A 164 -4.97 -5.64 -10.91
N ARG A 165 -4.08 -5.27 -10.01
CA ARG A 165 -3.15 -6.19 -9.37
C ARG A 165 -3.92 -7.06 -8.38
N ILE A 166 -3.43 -8.29 -8.16
CA ILE A 166 -3.95 -9.17 -7.11
C ILE A 166 -3.03 -9.04 -5.90
N GLY A 167 -3.60 -8.78 -4.76
CA GLY A 167 -2.91 -8.73 -3.48
C GLY A 167 -3.64 -9.55 -2.42
N ILE A 168 -3.15 -9.51 -1.20
CA ILE A 168 -3.76 -10.20 -0.05
C ILE A 168 -4.14 -9.17 1.01
N ALA A 169 -5.37 -9.24 1.50
CA ALA A 169 -5.77 -8.57 2.73
C ALA A 169 -5.18 -9.36 3.91
N LEU A 170 -3.92 -9.07 4.29
CA LEU A 170 -3.23 -9.80 5.36
C LEU A 170 -3.99 -9.68 6.68
N ARG A 171 -4.45 -8.44 6.99
CA ARG A 171 -5.21 -8.14 8.19
C ARG A 171 -6.32 -7.15 7.90
N LYS A 172 -7.51 -7.46 8.41
CA LYS A 172 -8.70 -6.62 8.32
C LYS A 172 -9.15 -6.20 9.72
N HIS A 173 -10.03 -5.22 9.76
CA HIS A 173 -10.73 -4.82 10.98
C HIS A 173 -11.42 -6.02 11.62
N TRP A 174 -11.17 -6.24 12.90
CA TRP A 174 -11.69 -7.36 13.70
C TRP A 174 -11.23 -8.76 13.30
N ASP A 175 -10.25 -8.94 12.41
CA ASP A 175 -9.59 -10.24 12.30
C ASP A 175 -9.03 -10.63 13.68
N ASP A 176 -9.18 -11.89 14.08
CA ASP A 176 -8.70 -12.45 15.36
C ASP A 176 -9.05 -11.58 16.61
N LYS A 177 -10.22 -10.92 16.58
CA LYS A 177 -10.73 -10.02 17.65
C LYS A 177 -9.84 -8.79 17.91
N VAL A 178 -9.05 -8.37 16.93
CA VAL A 178 -8.23 -7.17 16.99
C VAL A 178 -8.90 -6.03 16.22
N HIS A 179 -9.14 -4.90 16.89
CA HIS A 179 -9.84 -3.77 16.30
C HIS A 179 -9.06 -3.19 15.11
N THR A 180 -7.75 -2.99 15.24
CA THR A 180 -6.95 -2.34 14.19
C THR A 180 -5.54 -2.90 14.12
N TYR A 181 -5.08 -3.15 12.91
CA TYR A 181 -3.70 -3.52 12.60
C TYR A 181 -2.99 -2.34 11.95
N ARG A 182 -1.80 -1.99 12.45
CA ARG A 182 -1.02 -0.84 12.00
C ARG A 182 0.47 -1.12 11.97
N ILE A 183 1.23 -0.20 11.39
CA ILE A 183 2.69 -0.08 11.49
C ILE A 183 3.40 -1.38 11.04
N PRO A 184 3.22 -1.84 9.80
CA PRO A 184 3.86 -3.07 9.34
C PRO A 184 5.37 -2.89 9.14
N ALA A 185 6.14 -3.91 9.50
CA ALA A 185 7.53 -4.09 9.13
C ALA A 185 7.73 -5.45 8.46
N LEU A 186 8.20 -5.45 7.22
CA LEU A 186 8.44 -6.65 6.41
C LEU A 186 9.94 -6.89 6.26
N THR A 187 10.39 -8.11 6.50
CA THR A 187 11.76 -8.54 6.25
C THR A 187 11.80 -9.97 5.71
N THR A 188 12.94 -10.37 5.16
CA THR A 188 13.16 -11.71 4.62
C THR A 188 14.36 -12.33 5.29
N THR A 189 14.23 -13.55 5.78
CA THR A 189 15.31 -14.29 6.39
C THR A 189 16.24 -14.92 5.33
N PRO A 190 17.46 -15.37 5.70
CA PRO A 190 18.34 -16.11 4.78
C PRO A 190 17.71 -17.39 4.20
N LYS A 191 16.69 -17.94 4.86
CA LYS A 191 15.94 -19.11 4.38
C LYS A 191 14.84 -18.75 3.38
N GLY A 192 14.65 -17.46 3.04
CA GLY A 192 13.59 -16.97 2.17
C GLY A 192 12.24 -16.81 2.86
N THR A 193 12.17 -16.95 4.17
CA THR A 193 10.94 -16.73 4.93
C THR A 193 10.64 -15.23 5.01
N LEU A 194 9.45 -14.82 4.59
CA LEU A 194 8.94 -13.47 4.82
C LEU A 194 8.37 -13.37 6.23
N LEU A 195 8.79 -12.36 6.96
CA LEU A 195 8.31 -12.02 8.30
C LEU A 195 7.68 -10.64 8.25
N CYS A 196 6.42 -10.53 8.64
CA CYS A 196 5.71 -9.27 8.78
C CYS A 196 5.31 -9.07 10.24
N VAL A 197 5.94 -8.14 10.94
CA VAL A 197 5.54 -7.71 12.28
C VAL A 197 4.70 -6.43 12.21
N TYR A 198 3.80 -6.24 13.18
CA TYR A 198 2.87 -5.10 13.19
C TYR A 198 2.23 -4.89 14.56
N ASP A 199 1.67 -3.69 14.77
CA ASP A 199 0.80 -3.40 15.92
C ASP A 199 -0.52 -4.16 15.83
N MET A 200 -0.87 -4.84 16.92
CA MET A 200 -2.18 -5.42 17.16
C MET A 200 -2.94 -4.54 18.16
N ARG A 201 -3.65 -3.53 17.68
CA ARG A 201 -4.41 -2.60 18.52
C ARG A 201 -5.75 -3.24 18.89
N ARG A 202 -5.81 -3.82 20.08
CA ARG A 202 -6.86 -4.74 20.50
C ARG A 202 -8.25 -4.11 20.49
N ARG A 203 -8.41 -2.91 21.03
CA ARG A 203 -9.73 -2.31 21.30
C ARG A 203 -10.04 -1.05 20.49
N LYS A 204 -9.04 -0.31 20.04
CA LYS A 204 -9.18 0.96 19.34
C LYS A 204 -8.07 1.15 18.31
N GLY A 205 -8.31 1.97 17.28
CA GLY A 205 -7.29 2.32 16.28
C GLY A 205 -6.26 3.36 16.74
N ARG A 206 -6.16 3.65 18.03
CA ARG A 206 -5.34 4.70 18.60
C ARG A 206 -3.90 4.21 18.86
N ASP A 207 -2.93 5.15 18.80
CA ASP A 207 -1.56 4.92 19.26
C ASP A 207 -1.48 4.83 20.79
N LEU A 208 -0.30 4.46 21.33
CA LEU A 208 -0.05 4.38 22.78
C LEU A 208 -0.55 5.62 23.54
N GLN A 209 -1.13 5.47 24.74
CA GLN A 209 -1.19 4.25 25.52
C GLN A 209 -2.55 3.59 25.37
N GLU A 210 -2.57 2.36 24.89
CA GLU A 210 -3.72 1.47 24.76
C GLU A 210 -3.21 0.02 24.79
N ASP A 211 -4.11 -0.95 24.81
CA ASP A 211 -3.82 -2.38 24.69
C ASP A 211 -3.30 -2.69 23.27
N ILE A 212 -1.98 -2.77 23.12
CA ILE A 212 -1.30 -2.99 21.83
C ILE A 212 -0.21 -4.05 22.01
N ASP A 213 -0.28 -5.11 21.22
CA ASP A 213 0.76 -6.12 21.13
C ASP A 213 1.49 -6.04 19.78
N ILE A 214 2.65 -6.69 19.70
CA ILE A 214 3.32 -6.93 18.43
C ILE A 214 2.95 -8.31 17.91
N GLY A 215 2.26 -8.31 16.77
CA GLY A 215 1.91 -9.51 16.01
C GLY A 215 2.94 -9.84 14.94
N LEU A 216 2.97 -11.10 14.53
CA LEU A 216 3.81 -11.63 13.45
C LEU A 216 2.99 -12.52 12.52
N LEU A 217 3.18 -12.32 11.23
CA LEU A 217 2.84 -13.28 10.17
C LEU A 217 4.10 -13.80 9.49
N ARG A 218 4.08 -15.09 9.13
CA ARG A 218 5.16 -15.77 8.42
C ARG A 218 4.66 -16.35 7.10
N SER A 219 5.47 -16.23 6.05
CA SER A 219 5.26 -16.91 4.76
C SER A 219 6.55 -17.60 4.31
N THR A 220 6.45 -18.84 3.88
CA THR A 220 7.60 -19.65 3.38
C THR A 220 7.49 -19.95 1.88
N ASP A 221 6.51 -19.38 1.19
CA ASP A 221 6.19 -19.59 -0.23
C ASP A 221 6.20 -18.28 -1.05
N GLY A 222 7.00 -17.31 -0.61
CA GLY A 222 7.12 -16.03 -1.30
C GLY A 222 5.89 -15.16 -1.21
N GLY A 223 5.12 -15.27 -0.12
CA GLY A 223 3.98 -14.41 0.18
C GLY A 223 2.66 -14.92 -0.39
N GLN A 224 2.63 -16.10 -1.03
CA GLN A 224 1.39 -16.67 -1.59
C GLN A 224 0.42 -17.07 -0.48
N THR A 225 0.94 -17.68 0.58
CA THR A 225 0.18 -17.99 1.80
C THR A 225 0.91 -17.50 3.05
N TRP A 226 0.17 -17.28 4.12
CA TRP A 226 0.67 -16.78 5.38
C TRP A 226 0.15 -17.64 6.53
N ALA A 227 1.04 -18.02 7.44
CA ALA A 227 0.71 -18.81 8.62
C ALA A 227 -0.23 -18.03 9.57
N ALA A 228 -0.81 -18.74 10.53
CA ALA A 228 -1.59 -18.13 11.60
C ALA A 228 -0.77 -17.05 12.34
N GLN A 229 -1.46 -16.00 12.78
CA GLN A 229 -0.87 -14.91 13.54
C GLN A 229 -0.26 -15.41 14.85
N GLN A 230 0.95 -14.93 15.17
CA GLN A 230 1.58 -15.08 16.47
C GLN A 230 1.61 -13.73 17.18
N VAL A 231 1.49 -13.74 18.52
CA VAL A 231 1.82 -12.59 19.36
C VAL A 231 3.27 -12.80 19.84
N ILE A 232 4.17 -11.92 19.45
CA ILE A 232 5.60 -12.05 19.77
C ILE A 232 6.06 -11.12 20.88
N MET A 233 5.28 -10.07 21.19
CA MET A 233 5.50 -9.19 22.31
C MET A 233 4.16 -8.73 22.85
N ASP A 234 3.81 -9.22 24.04
CA ASP A 234 2.68 -8.81 24.88
C ASP A 234 3.28 -8.33 26.20
N MET A 235 2.90 -7.15 26.65
CA MET A 235 3.48 -6.56 27.86
C MET A 235 2.71 -6.93 29.14
N GLY A 236 1.56 -7.58 29.03
CA GLY A 236 0.79 -8.07 30.18
C GLY A 236 0.50 -6.96 31.19
N THR A 237 1.00 -7.12 32.41
CA THR A 237 0.90 -6.13 33.49
C THR A 237 2.22 -5.39 33.74
N TYR A 238 3.11 -5.33 32.75
CA TYR A 238 4.40 -4.67 32.86
C TYR A 238 4.27 -3.22 33.36
N GLY A 239 5.19 -2.81 34.23
CA GLY A 239 5.19 -1.46 34.81
C GLY A 239 4.01 -1.16 35.73
N GLY A 240 3.26 -2.18 36.17
CA GLY A 240 2.10 -2.03 37.03
C GLY A 240 0.84 -1.52 36.32
N LEU A 241 0.85 -1.45 34.98
CA LEU A 241 -0.36 -1.13 34.22
C LEU A 241 -1.23 -2.38 34.05
N ARG A 242 -2.55 -2.16 34.02
CA ARG A 242 -3.50 -3.23 33.70
C ARG A 242 -3.37 -3.59 32.20
N GLN A 243 -3.57 -4.87 31.86
CA GLN A 243 -3.48 -5.39 30.49
C GLN A 243 -4.24 -4.52 29.47
N GLU A 244 -5.46 -4.08 29.81
CA GLU A 244 -6.33 -3.36 28.88
C GLU A 244 -5.85 -1.96 28.49
N VAL A 245 -4.81 -1.47 29.14
CA VAL A 245 -4.18 -0.16 28.87
C VAL A 245 -2.66 -0.28 28.78
N ASN A 246 -2.16 -1.52 28.65
CA ASN A 246 -0.74 -1.83 28.57
C ASN A 246 -0.38 -2.24 27.15
N GLY A 247 0.61 -1.62 26.55
CA GLY A 247 0.96 -1.93 25.19
C GLY A 247 2.35 -1.48 24.78
N CYS A 248 2.84 -2.10 23.73
CA CYS A 248 4.01 -1.70 22.97
C CYS A 248 3.64 -1.49 21.50
N SER A 249 4.38 -0.64 20.80
CA SER A 249 4.03 -0.20 19.45
C SER A 249 5.29 0.10 18.62
N ASP A 250 5.07 0.35 17.33
CA ASP A 250 6.07 0.77 16.35
C ASP A 250 7.21 -0.25 16.20
N PRO A 251 6.88 -1.49 15.75
CA PRO A 251 7.87 -2.54 15.65
C PRO A 251 8.94 -2.26 14.60
N GLY A 252 10.19 -2.42 15.01
CA GLY A 252 11.36 -2.54 14.14
C GLY A 252 11.86 -3.97 14.12
N ILE A 253 12.26 -4.49 12.97
CA ILE A 253 12.78 -5.85 12.85
C ILE A 253 14.09 -5.87 12.06
N ILE A 254 15.05 -6.67 12.51
CA ILE A 254 16.30 -6.89 11.77
C ILE A 254 16.70 -8.35 11.85
N VAL A 255 17.25 -8.87 10.75
CA VAL A 255 17.78 -10.22 10.66
C VAL A 255 19.27 -10.14 10.48
N ASP A 256 20.02 -10.87 11.29
CA ASP A 256 21.44 -11.10 11.06
C ASP A 256 21.62 -12.20 9.98
N PRO A 257 22.13 -11.88 8.79
CA PRO A 257 22.24 -12.86 7.73
C PRO A 257 23.30 -13.94 8.01
N ALA A 258 24.27 -13.68 8.90
CA ALA A 258 25.34 -14.60 9.22
C ALA A 258 24.89 -15.71 10.20
N THR A 259 24.08 -15.35 11.19
CA THR A 259 23.61 -16.28 12.23
C THR A 259 22.18 -16.74 12.01
N GLY A 260 21.39 -16.00 11.23
CA GLY A 260 19.96 -16.19 11.08
C GLY A 260 19.15 -15.69 12.28
N GLU A 261 19.80 -15.07 13.28
CA GLU A 261 19.11 -14.52 14.44
C GLU A 261 18.29 -13.29 14.06
N ILE A 262 17.09 -13.21 14.64
CA ILE A 262 16.13 -12.14 14.37
C ILE A 262 15.94 -11.34 15.65
N PHE A 263 15.99 -10.02 15.54
CA PHE A 263 15.72 -9.08 16.62
C PHE A 263 14.47 -8.27 16.24
N CYS A 264 13.47 -8.24 17.14
CA CYS A 264 12.32 -7.36 17.00
C CYS A 264 12.28 -6.42 18.19
N PHE A 265 12.12 -5.14 17.88
CA PHE A 265 12.11 -4.04 18.82
C PHE A 265 10.74 -3.37 18.83
N ALA A 266 10.36 -2.81 19.98
CA ALA A 266 9.18 -1.96 20.08
C ALA A 266 9.36 -0.94 21.22
N VAL A 267 8.54 0.10 21.25
CA VAL A 267 8.51 1.04 22.35
C VAL A 267 7.31 0.75 23.25
N TRP A 268 7.54 0.70 24.54
CA TRP A 268 6.53 0.68 25.58
C TRP A 268 6.49 2.03 26.30
N MET A 269 5.30 2.52 26.67
CA MET A 269 5.16 3.78 27.39
C MET A 269 4.23 3.62 28.59
N ASN A 270 4.63 4.19 29.74
CA ASN A 270 3.76 4.33 30.89
C ASN A 270 3.05 5.68 30.81
N GLY A 271 1.85 5.71 30.28
CA GLY A 271 1.07 6.92 30.18
C GLY A 271 -0.38 6.75 30.62
N LYS A 272 -1.08 7.85 30.69
CA LYS A 272 -2.52 7.82 30.96
C LYS A 272 -3.23 7.20 29.75
N ALA A 273 -4.02 6.15 30.00
CA ALA A 273 -4.87 5.54 28.99
C ALA A 273 -5.70 6.60 28.25
N GLY A 274 -5.78 6.47 26.92
CA GLY A 274 -6.50 7.42 26.10
C GLY A 274 -5.79 8.76 25.86
N LYS A 275 -4.55 8.96 26.30
CA LYS A 275 -3.71 10.12 25.97
C LYS A 275 -2.66 9.74 24.94
N HIS A 276 -2.41 10.62 23.97
CA HIS A 276 -1.39 10.42 22.95
C HIS A 276 0.01 10.61 23.56
N GLN A 277 0.81 9.54 23.59
CA GLN A 277 2.07 9.53 24.33
C GLN A 277 3.31 10.01 23.55
N TRP A 278 3.21 10.10 22.23
CA TRP A 278 4.29 10.60 21.37
C TRP A 278 4.52 12.11 21.44
N SER A 279 3.60 12.85 22.10
CA SER A 279 3.67 14.29 22.32
C SER A 279 4.18 14.61 23.71
N ARG A 280 4.26 15.90 24.05
CA ARG A 280 4.67 16.40 25.35
C ARG A 280 3.92 15.71 26.50
N GLY A 281 4.69 15.27 27.52
CA GLY A 281 4.14 14.61 28.71
C GLY A 281 3.92 13.11 28.60
N GLY A 282 4.19 12.49 27.45
CA GLY A 282 4.07 11.04 27.30
C GLY A 282 5.30 10.25 27.75
N SER A 283 6.45 10.90 27.88
CA SER A 283 7.71 10.33 28.36
C SER A 283 8.56 11.42 28.98
N ALA A 284 9.46 11.06 29.90
CA ALA A 284 10.39 11.93 30.61
C ALA A 284 11.84 11.45 30.45
N PRO A 285 12.85 12.30 30.74
CA PRO A 285 14.23 11.87 30.86
C PRO A 285 14.43 10.74 31.88
N GLY A 286 15.56 10.08 31.83
CA GLY A 286 15.90 8.96 32.72
C GLY A 286 15.37 7.62 32.21
N PHE A 287 15.32 6.63 33.12
CA PHE A 287 15.03 5.23 32.79
C PHE A 287 13.86 4.65 33.56
N GLU A 288 13.22 5.45 34.40
CA GLU A 288 12.15 5.01 35.31
C GLU A 288 10.95 4.49 34.51
N ILE A 289 10.58 3.23 34.77
CA ILE A 289 9.48 2.55 34.06
C ILE A 289 8.17 3.34 34.16
N GLY A 290 7.89 3.93 35.34
CA GLY A 290 6.68 4.74 35.54
C GLY A 290 6.66 6.12 34.87
N LYS A 291 7.75 6.57 34.25
CA LYS A 291 7.87 7.94 33.72
C LYS A 291 8.44 8.00 32.30
N SER A 292 9.37 7.13 31.97
CA SER A 292 10.12 7.16 30.71
C SER A 292 9.63 6.07 29.76
N ALA A 293 9.60 6.36 28.45
CA ALA A 293 9.41 5.33 27.42
C ALA A 293 10.50 4.27 27.51
N GLN A 294 10.13 3.01 27.33
CA GLN A 294 11.03 1.86 27.44
C GLN A 294 11.25 1.24 26.05
N PHE A 295 12.51 1.01 25.71
CA PHE A 295 12.92 0.34 24.49
C PHE A 295 12.93 -1.18 24.75
N MET A 296 12.02 -1.90 24.14
CA MET A 296 11.81 -3.33 24.34
C MET A 296 12.38 -4.14 23.18
N MET A 297 12.85 -5.36 23.45
CA MET A 297 13.39 -6.28 22.46
C MET A 297 12.94 -7.72 22.73
N VAL A 298 12.63 -8.46 21.67
CA VAL A 298 12.51 -9.93 21.64
C VAL A 298 13.40 -10.50 20.54
N ARG A 299 13.83 -11.75 20.68
CA ARG A 299 14.75 -12.42 19.77
C ARG A 299 14.23 -13.79 19.35
N SER A 300 14.54 -14.19 18.12
CA SER A 300 14.27 -15.54 17.60
C SER A 300 15.53 -16.12 16.96
N LYS A 301 15.80 -17.41 17.19
CA LYS A 301 16.91 -18.17 16.59
C LYS A 301 16.44 -19.28 15.65
N ASP A 302 15.16 -19.42 15.45
CA ASP A 302 14.51 -20.51 14.73
C ASP A 302 13.63 -20.02 13.58
N ASP A 303 14.08 -18.97 12.88
CA ASP A 303 13.39 -18.41 11.72
C ASP A 303 12.02 -17.81 12.07
N GLY A 304 11.92 -17.20 13.27
CA GLY A 304 10.70 -16.54 13.76
C GLY A 304 9.60 -17.49 14.24
N ARG A 305 9.91 -18.77 14.54
CA ARG A 305 8.93 -19.70 15.07
C ARG A 305 8.68 -19.51 16.57
N THR A 306 9.76 -19.28 17.33
CA THR A 306 9.69 -18.99 18.76
C THR A 306 10.47 -17.72 19.08
N TRP A 307 10.09 -17.06 20.18
CA TRP A 307 10.64 -15.78 20.60
C TRP A 307 10.93 -15.77 22.10
N THR A 308 11.97 -15.03 22.49
CA THR A 308 12.26 -14.78 23.92
C THR A 308 11.15 -13.95 24.55
N LYS A 309 11.12 -13.92 25.89
CA LYS A 309 10.33 -12.91 26.62
C LYS A 309 10.86 -11.50 26.33
N PRO A 310 10.01 -10.45 26.41
CA PRO A 310 10.44 -9.06 26.22
C PRO A 310 11.55 -8.67 27.20
N GLN A 311 12.61 -8.07 26.65
CA GLN A 311 13.76 -7.55 27.41
C GLN A 311 13.74 -6.02 27.33
N ASN A 312 13.94 -5.37 28.47
CA ASN A 312 14.03 -3.91 28.54
C ASN A 312 15.49 -3.45 28.32
N MET A 313 15.72 -2.80 27.21
CA MET A 313 17.06 -2.33 26.76
C MET A 313 17.27 -0.83 27.03
N THR A 314 16.36 -0.16 27.67
CA THR A 314 16.37 1.30 27.83
C THR A 314 17.66 1.81 28.48
N ARG A 315 18.12 1.18 29.58
CA ARG A 315 19.37 1.59 30.25
C ARG A 315 20.63 1.38 29.40
N ALA A 316 20.60 0.38 28.51
CA ALA A 316 21.75 0.08 27.66
C ALA A 316 21.89 1.06 26.50
N TRP A 317 20.79 1.64 26.00
CA TRP A 317 20.79 2.35 24.73
C TRP A 317 20.33 3.81 24.81
N LYS A 318 19.45 4.17 25.73
CA LYS A 318 18.93 5.54 25.83
C LYS A 318 19.90 6.42 26.62
N ASP A 319 20.22 7.62 26.13
CA ASP A 319 20.88 8.66 26.93
C ASP A 319 19.90 9.09 28.08
N PRO A 320 20.38 9.16 29.35
CA PRO A 320 19.52 9.55 30.46
C PRO A 320 18.90 10.95 30.32
N LYS A 321 19.50 11.83 29.54
CA LYS A 321 18.96 13.18 29.27
C LYS A 321 17.82 13.18 28.26
N TRP A 322 17.74 12.16 27.40
CA TRP A 322 16.69 12.11 26.39
C TRP A 322 15.31 11.86 26.99
N ILE A 323 14.32 12.53 26.44
CA ILE A 323 12.92 12.34 26.82
C ILE A 323 12.40 11.01 26.27
N LEU A 324 12.74 10.68 25.03
CA LEU A 324 12.26 9.48 24.33
C LEU A 324 13.37 8.87 23.48
N TYR A 325 13.43 7.55 23.45
CA TYR A 325 14.21 6.78 22.47
C TYR A 325 13.43 5.53 22.10
N ALA A 326 13.26 5.28 20.81
CA ALA A 326 12.42 4.24 20.25
C ALA A 326 13.01 3.66 18.96
N PRO A 327 12.68 2.41 18.58
CA PRO A 327 12.96 1.96 17.22
C PRO A 327 12.18 2.81 16.24
N SER A 328 12.75 3.07 15.06
CA SER A 328 11.96 3.48 13.93
C SER A 328 11.21 2.26 13.41
N PRO A 329 9.89 2.35 13.17
CA PRO A 329 9.15 1.20 12.67
C PRO A 329 9.65 0.82 11.28
N GLN A 330 9.74 -0.47 11.00
CA GLN A 330 10.14 -1.20 9.79
C GLN A 330 11.45 -1.99 9.95
N ALA A 331 12.02 -2.46 8.81
CA ALA A 331 13.22 -3.28 8.84
C ALA A 331 14.51 -2.47 8.99
N GLY A 332 15.42 -2.95 9.82
CA GLY A 332 16.83 -2.58 9.79
C GLY A 332 17.57 -3.26 8.63
N ILE A 333 18.86 -3.00 8.51
CA ILE A 333 19.74 -3.55 7.47
C ILE A 333 20.98 -4.21 8.06
N ALA A 334 21.47 -5.25 7.39
CA ALA A 334 22.83 -5.73 7.57
C ALA A 334 23.72 -5.13 6.48
N LEU A 335 24.86 -4.54 6.87
CA LEU A 335 25.85 -4.02 5.93
C LEU A 335 26.65 -5.17 5.31
N LYS A 336 27.40 -4.89 4.25
CA LYS A 336 28.23 -5.89 3.56
C LYS A 336 29.29 -6.53 4.45
N ASP A 337 29.74 -5.83 5.49
CA ASP A 337 30.70 -6.31 6.49
C ASP A 337 30.06 -7.08 7.67
N GLY A 338 28.76 -7.30 7.62
CA GLY A 338 27.99 -7.98 8.67
C GLY A 338 27.50 -7.05 9.80
N THR A 339 27.85 -5.76 9.80
CA THR A 339 27.35 -4.80 10.78
C THR A 339 25.83 -4.66 10.67
N LEU A 340 25.14 -4.83 11.79
CA LEU A 340 23.69 -4.64 11.88
C LEU A 340 23.39 -3.17 12.18
N VAL A 341 22.46 -2.59 11.44
CA VAL A 341 22.05 -1.19 11.58
C VAL A 341 20.53 -1.10 11.68
N MET A 342 20.03 -0.72 12.86
CA MET A 342 18.63 -0.47 13.10
C MET A 342 18.38 1.04 13.15
N PRO A 343 17.57 1.60 12.26
CA PRO A 343 17.13 3.00 12.35
C PRO A 343 16.32 3.23 13.63
N THR A 344 16.53 4.36 14.27
CA THR A 344 15.89 4.74 15.54
C THR A 344 15.49 6.22 15.52
N GLU A 345 14.61 6.57 16.44
CA GLU A 345 14.15 7.95 16.64
C GLU A 345 14.09 8.31 18.11
N GLY A 346 14.12 9.60 18.40
CA GLY A 346 14.05 10.07 19.77
C GLY A 346 13.66 11.53 19.91
N ARG A 347 13.63 11.96 21.18
CA ARG A 347 13.54 13.35 21.59
C ARG A 347 14.60 13.63 22.64
N ASP A 348 15.40 14.68 22.40
CA ASP A 348 16.45 15.09 23.33
C ASP A 348 15.91 15.84 24.56
N GLU A 349 16.80 16.33 25.39
CA GLU A 349 16.49 17.11 26.62
C GLU A 349 15.78 18.44 26.34
N LYS A 350 15.88 18.98 25.09
CA LYS A 350 15.20 20.18 24.63
C LYS A 350 13.90 19.89 23.88
N ASP A 351 13.41 18.65 23.96
CA ASP A 351 12.22 18.16 23.24
C ASP A 351 12.35 18.25 21.70
N ARG A 352 13.58 18.27 21.18
CA ARG A 352 13.83 18.26 19.73
C ARG A 352 13.77 16.82 19.22
N ARG A 353 12.94 16.57 18.22
CA ARG A 353 12.84 15.26 17.57
C ARG A 353 14.06 15.02 16.70
N PHE A 354 14.59 13.80 16.75
CA PHE A 354 15.75 13.38 15.95
C PHE A 354 15.59 11.94 15.45
N SER A 355 16.36 11.61 14.40
CA SER A 355 16.56 10.25 13.91
C SER A 355 18.05 9.91 13.99
N ASN A 356 18.38 8.66 14.30
CA ASN A 356 19.75 8.15 14.39
C ASN A 356 19.80 6.64 14.14
N LEU A 357 20.87 5.96 14.53
CA LEU A 357 21.11 4.54 14.31
C LEU A 357 21.45 3.84 15.62
N LEU A 358 20.95 2.61 15.79
CA LEU A 358 21.40 1.60 16.74
C LEU A 358 22.20 0.56 15.96
N ILE A 359 23.44 0.27 16.36
CA ILE A 359 24.46 -0.43 15.57
C ILE A 359 25.05 -1.57 16.37
N SER A 360 25.15 -2.76 15.77
CA SER A 360 25.88 -3.90 16.31
C SER A 360 26.93 -4.41 15.32
N ARG A 361 28.15 -4.67 15.80
CA ARG A 361 29.26 -5.21 15.01
C ARG A 361 29.63 -6.66 15.40
N ASP A 362 28.86 -7.24 16.30
CA ASP A 362 29.10 -8.54 16.91
C ASP A 362 27.89 -9.45 16.91
N HIS A 363 27.11 -9.36 15.81
CA HIS A 363 25.90 -10.18 15.59
C HIS A 363 24.83 -9.98 16.67
N GLY A 364 24.63 -8.74 17.12
CA GLY A 364 23.58 -8.38 18.07
C GLY A 364 23.91 -8.70 19.53
N LYS A 365 25.17 -9.04 19.88
CA LYS A 365 25.59 -9.23 21.27
C LYS A 365 25.67 -7.91 22.01
N THR A 366 26.28 -6.90 21.38
CA THR A 366 26.31 -5.53 21.89
C THR A 366 25.82 -4.53 20.84
N TRP A 367 25.31 -3.41 21.31
CA TRP A 367 24.76 -2.36 20.47
C TRP A 367 25.23 -0.99 20.92
N THR A 368 25.52 -0.12 19.97
CA THR A 368 25.93 1.27 20.20
C THR A 368 24.97 2.22 19.49
N VAL A 369 24.74 3.38 20.09
CA VAL A 369 23.82 4.40 19.58
C VAL A 369 24.62 5.52 18.93
N SER A 370 24.28 5.89 17.70
CA SER A 370 24.94 7.00 17.01
C SER A 370 24.42 8.37 17.48
N PRO A 371 25.19 9.45 17.30
CA PRO A 371 24.64 10.81 17.34
C PRO A 371 23.46 11.01 16.40
N ALA A 372 22.66 12.06 16.65
CA ALA A 372 21.54 12.44 15.82
C ALA A 372 21.99 12.77 14.38
N ALA A 373 21.32 12.18 13.39
CA ALA A 373 21.57 12.48 11.97
C ALA A 373 21.08 13.89 11.60
N SER A 374 19.96 14.28 12.14
CA SER A 374 19.42 15.63 12.02
C SER A 374 18.24 15.81 12.99
N PHE A 375 17.84 17.06 13.21
CA PHE A 375 16.69 17.42 14.04
C PHE A 375 15.48 17.82 13.19
N GLY A 376 14.30 17.77 13.80
CA GLY A 376 13.03 18.09 13.14
C GLY A 376 12.51 16.94 12.27
N ASN A 377 12.86 15.72 12.62
CA ASN A 377 12.40 14.49 11.99
C ASN A 377 12.12 13.39 13.03
N THR A 378 11.53 12.30 12.56
CA THR A 378 11.13 11.15 13.40
C THR A 378 11.50 9.85 12.68
N GLU A 379 10.55 8.99 12.41
CA GLU A 379 10.70 7.69 11.76
C GLU A 379 11.61 7.73 10.53
N CYS A 380 12.52 6.80 10.42
CA CYS A 380 13.52 6.79 9.36
C CYS A 380 13.82 5.39 8.84
N GLN A 381 14.39 5.33 7.64
CA GLN A 381 14.81 4.11 6.98
C GLN A 381 16.25 4.24 6.48
N ALA A 382 17.02 3.17 6.58
CA ALA A 382 18.41 3.13 6.15
C ALA A 382 18.62 2.23 4.94
N VAL A 383 19.59 2.58 4.09
CA VAL A 383 20.19 1.68 3.10
C VAL A 383 21.69 1.91 3.02
N GLN A 384 22.44 0.85 2.69
CA GLN A 384 23.85 1.00 2.32
C GLN A 384 23.93 1.37 0.84
N LEU A 385 24.65 2.45 0.52
CA LEU A 385 24.94 2.86 -0.84
C LEU A 385 26.11 2.08 -1.43
N SER A 386 26.34 2.18 -2.74
CA SER A 386 27.39 1.43 -3.45
C SER A 386 28.79 1.76 -2.95
N ASP A 387 29.01 2.99 -2.49
CA ASP A 387 30.28 3.47 -1.93
C ASP A 387 30.50 3.11 -0.46
N GLY A 388 29.63 2.25 0.10
CA GLY A 388 29.68 1.81 1.49
C GLY A 388 29.05 2.76 2.51
N SER A 389 28.71 3.99 2.11
CA SER A 389 28.01 4.93 3.00
C SER A 389 26.60 4.47 3.32
N ILE A 390 26.02 4.98 4.41
CA ILE A 390 24.66 4.71 4.83
C ILE A 390 23.81 5.96 4.58
N MET A 391 22.75 5.83 3.77
CA MET A 391 21.73 6.84 3.61
C MET A 391 20.62 6.61 4.64
N LEU A 392 20.25 7.66 5.38
CA LEU A 392 19.09 7.68 6.28
C LEU A 392 18.02 8.62 5.70
N ASN A 393 16.84 8.06 5.42
CA ASN A 393 15.69 8.79 4.87
C ASN A 393 14.61 8.90 5.95
N CYS A 394 14.33 10.13 6.41
CA CYS A 394 13.54 10.40 7.60
C CYS A 394 12.20 11.07 7.25
N ARG A 395 11.16 10.70 7.99
CA ARG A 395 9.90 11.43 8.04
C ARG A 395 10.13 12.80 8.68
N THR A 396 9.81 13.86 7.96
CA THR A 396 9.99 15.22 8.45
C THR A 396 8.85 15.59 9.40
N SER A 397 9.17 16.22 10.51
CA SER A 397 8.21 16.90 11.39
C SER A 397 8.27 18.41 11.14
N GLY A 398 7.14 19.10 11.19
CA GLY A 398 7.06 20.54 10.88
C GLY A 398 6.49 20.82 9.48
N PRO A 399 6.67 22.03 8.93
CA PRO A 399 5.93 22.48 7.74
C PRO A 399 6.39 21.85 6.43
N SER A 400 7.62 21.33 6.36
CA SER A 400 8.12 20.70 5.13
C SER A 400 7.28 19.48 4.74
N LYS A 401 6.98 19.38 3.46
CA LYS A 401 6.28 18.23 2.85
C LYS A 401 7.22 17.38 2.00
N PHE A 402 8.50 17.38 2.36
CA PHE A 402 9.56 16.60 1.74
C PHE A 402 10.35 15.81 2.79
N ARG A 403 10.85 14.65 2.40
CA ARG A 403 11.69 13.79 3.25
C ARG A 403 13.01 14.49 3.61
N THR A 404 13.45 14.33 4.86
CA THR A 404 14.80 14.66 5.29
C THR A 404 15.73 13.50 4.96
N VAL A 405 16.86 13.76 4.29
CA VAL A 405 17.79 12.71 3.86
C VAL A 405 19.23 13.09 4.24
N ALA A 406 19.89 12.23 5.00
CA ALA A 406 21.27 12.39 5.43
C ALA A 406 22.11 11.17 5.08
N VAL A 407 23.43 11.33 4.99
CA VAL A 407 24.39 10.27 4.68
C VAL A 407 25.54 10.29 5.69
N THR A 408 25.98 9.11 6.11
CA THR A 408 27.17 8.90 6.96
C THR A 408 28.13 7.90 6.31
N ARG A 409 29.44 8.06 6.57
CA ARG A 409 30.52 7.15 6.16
C ARG A 409 31.24 6.47 7.34
N ASP A 410 30.87 6.85 8.54
CA ASP A 410 31.51 6.47 9.79
C ASP A 410 30.52 5.92 10.83
N LEU A 411 29.51 5.21 10.35
CA LEU A 411 28.45 4.60 11.16
C LEU A 411 27.72 5.63 12.04
N GLY A 412 27.43 6.80 11.48
CA GLY A 412 26.64 7.82 12.15
C GLY A 412 27.39 8.69 13.15
N LYS A 413 28.73 8.63 13.22
CA LYS A 413 29.51 9.57 14.02
C LYS A 413 29.40 10.98 13.46
N THR A 414 29.42 11.10 12.11
CA THR A 414 29.19 12.35 11.40
C THR A 414 28.16 12.18 10.27
N TRP A 415 27.43 13.24 9.97
CA TRP A 415 26.37 13.22 8.98
C TRP A 415 26.47 14.41 8.01
N LYS A 416 26.15 14.16 6.74
CA LYS A 416 26.03 15.18 5.70
C LYS A 416 24.66 15.11 5.05
N PRO A 417 24.02 16.26 4.73
CA PRO A 417 22.79 16.25 3.96
C PRO A 417 22.98 15.60 2.59
N HIS A 418 22.06 14.74 2.17
CA HIS A 418 22.04 14.18 0.82
C HIS A 418 21.53 15.22 -0.20
N ALA A 419 21.85 15.04 -1.49
CA ALA A 419 21.43 15.94 -2.57
C ALA A 419 19.90 16.14 -2.63
N THR A 420 19.10 15.15 -2.24
CA THR A 420 17.63 15.21 -2.21
C THR A 420 17.03 15.62 -0.87
N ASN A 421 17.86 16.02 0.09
CA ASN A 421 17.39 16.45 1.40
C ASN A 421 16.37 17.59 1.27
N ARG A 422 15.16 17.37 1.80
CA ARG A 422 14.02 18.31 1.81
C ARG A 422 13.57 18.83 0.44
N LYS A 423 13.84 18.10 -0.66
CA LYS A 423 13.41 18.49 -2.02
C LYS A 423 13.16 17.32 -2.99
N GLY A 424 13.67 16.14 -2.75
CA GLY A 424 13.60 15.02 -3.71
C GLY A 424 12.30 14.22 -3.64
N ILE A 425 11.82 13.91 -2.45
CA ILE A 425 10.68 13.04 -2.22
C ILE A 425 9.62 13.76 -1.39
N ILE A 426 8.41 13.85 -1.95
CA ILE A 426 7.26 14.45 -1.25
C ILE A 426 6.66 13.47 -0.24
N GLU A 427 6.06 13.98 0.84
CA GLU A 427 5.39 13.18 1.87
C GLU A 427 4.23 13.93 2.55
N PRO A 428 3.21 13.22 3.08
CA PRO A 428 2.12 13.77 3.87
C PRO A 428 2.36 13.63 5.40
N HIS A 429 3.58 13.73 5.89
CA HIS A 429 3.97 13.37 7.27
C HIS A 429 3.61 11.92 7.59
N CYS A 430 4.15 11.00 6.79
CA CYS A 430 3.96 9.56 6.95
C CYS A 430 5.30 8.85 6.85
N ASN A 431 5.46 7.71 7.52
CA ASN A 431 6.62 6.88 7.28
C ASN A 431 6.68 6.44 5.81
N GLY A 432 7.87 6.14 5.33
CA GLY A 432 8.12 5.58 4.01
C GLY A 432 9.08 4.41 4.15
N SER A 433 9.16 3.56 3.14
CA SER A 433 10.10 2.45 3.10
C SER A 433 11.16 2.68 2.04
N LEU A 434 12.41 2.60 2.43
CA LEU A 434 13.58 2.70 1.55
C LEU A 434 14.26 1.34 1.49
N TYR A 435 14.44 0.79 0.29
CA TYR A 435 15.00 -0.54 0.10
C TYR A 435 15.99 -0.55 -1.08
N ARG A 436 17.15 -1.21 -0.92
CA ARG A 436 18.09 -1.51 -2.00
C ARG A 436 17.76 -2.87 -2.59
N PHE A 437 17.53 -2.92 -3.89
CA PHE A 437 17.31 -4.17 -4.60
C PHE A 437 18.47 -4.43 -5.55
N ASP A 438 19.24 -5.48 -5.25
CA ASP A 438 20.35 -5.96 -6.10
C ASP A 438 19.82 -7.04 -7.04
N TYR A 439 20.17 -6.96 -8.33
CA TYR A 439 19.70 -7.86 -9.39
C TYR A 439 20.76 -8.04 -10.48
N HIS A 440 20.58 -9.03 -11.34
CA HIS A 440 21.43 -9.27 -12.49
C HIS A 440 20.72 -8.92 -13.78
N ALA A 441 21.38 -8.17 -14.66
CA ALA A 441 20.89 -7.87 -16.01
C ALA A 441 22.04 -7.82 -16.99
N GLY A 442 21.94 -8.56 -18.12
CA GLY A 442 22.99 -8.68 -19.11
C GLY A 442 24.29 -9.26 -18.53
N GLY A 443 24.21 -10.23 -17.62
CA GLY A 443 25.36 -10.85 -16.97
C GLY A 443 26.09 -9.97 -15.92
N LYS A 444 25.59 -8.74 -15.67
CA LYS A 444 26.19 -7.79 -14.72
C LYS A 444 25.33 -7.61 -13.49
N ALA A 445 25.97 -7.54 -12.33
CA ALA A 445 25.34 -7.13 -11.08
C ALA A 445 24.94 -5.65 -11.15
N LYS A 446 23.70 -5.35 -10.81
CA LYS A 446 23.13 -4.01 -10.76
C LYS A 446 22.35 -3.83 -9.48
N SER A 447 22.07 -2.59 -9.13
CA SER A 447 21.23 -2.25 -8.00
C SER A 447 20.36 -1.03 -8.30
N VAL A 448 19.22 -0.97 -7.62
CA VAL A 448 18.35 0.21 -7.60
C VAL A 448 17.90 0.49 -6.18
N LEU A 449 17.62 1.74 -5.88
CA LEU A 449 16.89 2.08 -4.68
C LEU A 449 15.39 2.16 -4.99
N LEU A 450 14.60 1.51 -4.16
CA LEU A 450 13.15 1.56 -4.16
C LEU A 450 12.69 2.41 -2.97
N PHE A 451 11.78 3.35 -3.21
CA PHE A 451 11.15 4.11 -2.15
C PHE A 451 9.64 4.02 -2.26
N ALA A 452 8.98 3.55 -1.20
CA ALA A 452 7.54 3.46 -1.12
C ALA A 452 6.98 4.45 -0.10
N ASN A 453 5.95 5.20 -0.48
CA ASN A 453 5.20 6.07 0.44
C ASN A 453 3.84 6.47 -0.16
N PRO A 454 2.93 7.06 0.64
CA PRO A 454 1.83 7.86 0.08
C PRO A 454 2.41 9.06 -0.66
N HIS A 455 2.40 9.02 -2.00
CA HIS A 455 3.02 10.04 -2.85
C HIS A 455 2.12 11.28 -3.00
N SER A 456 1.93 11.99 -1.91
CA SER A 456 1.08 13.18 -1.78
C SER A 456 1.65 14.10 -0.69
N GLN A 457 1.47 15.40 -0.83
CA GLN A 457 1.82 16.36 0.22
C GLN A 457 0.66 16.68 1.16
N LYS A 458 -0.56 16.23 0.82
CA LYS A 458 -1.78 16.62 1.54
C LYS A 458 -2.38 15.50 2.39
N ARG A 459 -2.46 14.27 1.84
CA ARG A 459 -3.19 13.15 2.45
C ARG A 459 -2.42 11.85 2.25
N ARG A 460 -2.67 10.86 3.08
CA ARG A 460 -2.14 9.49 2.93
C ARG A 460 -2.93 8.73 1.87
N THR A 461 -2.68 9.08 0.61
CA THR A 461 -3.27 8.53 -0.62
C THR A 461 -2.16 8.32 -1.65
N HIS A 462 -2.46 7.65 -2.75
CA HIS A 462 -1.51 7.41 -3.84
C HIS A 462 -0.28 6.63 -3.36
N HIS A 463 -0.52 5.46 -2.73
CA HIS A 463 0.55 4.55 -2.34
C HIS A 463 1.37 4.17 -3.57
N THR A 464 2.63 4.57 -3.59
CA THR A 464 3.47 4.54 -4.79
C THR A 464 4.85 4.00 -4.47
N ILE A 465 5.38 3.10 -5.31
CA ILE A 465 6.80 2.75 -5.34
C ILE A 465 7.49 3.63 -6.39
N GLN A 466 8.62 4.21 -6.02
CA GLN A 466 9.50 5.00 -6.88
C GLN A 466 10.84 4.28 -7.01
N VAL A 467 11.49 4.39 -8.17
CA VAL A 467 12.80 3.78 -8.44
C VAL A 467 13.84 4.86 -8.67
N SER A 468 15.02 4.68 -8.08
CA SER A 468 16.22 5.48 -8.36
C SER A 468 17.33 4.58 -8.86
N PHE A 469 17.99 5.01 -9.94
CA PHE A 469 19.12 4.30 -10.59
C PHE A 469 20.49 4.92 -10.27
N ASP A 470 20.51 5.98 -9.47
CA ASP A 470 21.66 6.84 -9.22
C ASP A 470 21.88 7.10 -7.72
N GLU A 471 21.66 6.07 -6.90
CA GLU A 471 21.86 6.11 -5.45
C GLU A 471 20.97 7.18 -4.76
N GLY A 472 19.74 7.31 -5.22
CA GLY A 472 18.75 8.22 -4.63
C GLY A 472 18.89 9.70 -5.02
N LYS A 473 19.78 10.05 -5.97
CA LYS A 473 19.95 11.44 -6.42
C LYS A 473 18.75 11.92 -7.24
N THR A 474 18.16 11.03 -8.04
CA THR A 474 16.92 11.32 -8.78
C THR A 474 15.89 10.19 -8.62
N TRP A 475 14.61 10.56 -8.75
CA TRP A 475 13.45 9.68 -8.66
C TRP A 475 12.52 9.96 -9.85
N PRO A 476 12.85 9.44 -11.07
CA PRO A 476 12.16 9.78 -12.31
C PRO A 476 10.68 9.43 -12.28
N LYS A 477 9.83 10.34 -12.76
CA LYS A 477 8.36 10.14 -12.81
C LYS A 477 7.97 8.90 -13.62
N ALA A 478 8.73 8.60 -14.70
CA ALA A 478 8.50 7.42 -15.55
C ALA A 478 8.62 6.10 -14.77
N HIS A 479 9.38 6.06 -13.69
CA HIS A 479 9.60 4.86 -12.85
C HIS A 479 8.85 4.94 -11.51
N ARG A 480 7.63 5.48 -11.53
CA ARG A 480 6.69 5.49 -10.41
C ARG A 480 5.56 4.51 -10.65
N MET A 481 5.40 3.56 -9.74
CA MET A 481 4.30 2.60 -9.78
C MET A 481 3.28 2.97 -8.71
N LEU A 482 2.13 3.50 -9.14
CA LEU A 482 0.98 3.69 -8.27
C LEU A 482 0.33 2.33 -7.99
N LEU A 483 0.19 1.97 -6.72
CA LEU A 483 -0.42 0.73 -6.24
C LEU A 483 -1.88 0.94 -5.84
N ASP A 484 -2.13 2.00 -5.03
CA ASP A 484 -3.45 2.30 -4.48
C ASP A 484 -3.65 3.82 -4.41
N GLU A 485 -4.59 4.37 -5.20
CA GLU A 485 -4.90 5.80 -5.17
C GLU A 485 -5.80 6.19 -3.99
N GLY A 486 -6.40 5.20 -3.34
CA GLY A 486 -7.31 5.42 -2.22
C GLY A 486 -6.62 5.91 -0.95
N ARG A 487 -7.44 6.28 0.04
CA ARG A 487 -6.94 6.69 1.35
C ARG A 487 -6.72 5.48 2.24
N GLY A 488 -5.51 5.35 2.79
CA GLY A 488 -5.14 4.39 3.82
C GLY A 488 -4.51 5.07 5.02
N ALA A 489 -3.99 4.30 5.97
CA ALA A 489 -3.19 4.84 7.07
C ALA A 489 -1.72 5.06 6.65
N GLY A 490 -1.24 4.39 5.59
CA GLY A 490 -0.12 4.83 4.77
C GLY A 490 1.17 4.07 4.88
N TYR A 491 1.55 3.61 6.04
CA TYR A 491 2.87 3.00 6.32
C TYR A 491 3.18 1.81 5.39
N PRO A 492 4.16 1.91 4.48
CA PRO A 492 4.61 0.80 3.65
C PRO A 492 5.84 0.14 4.24
N SER A 493 6.11 -1.11 3.91
CA SER A 493 7.37 -1.80 4.17
C SER A 493 7.73 -2.71 3.00
N LEU A 494 8.91 -2.53 2.42
CA LEU A 494 9.46 -3.28 1.30
C LEU A 494 10.45 -4.34 1.79
N SER A 495 10.45 -5.51 1.16
CA SER A 495 11.50 -6.52 1.32
C SER A 495 11.65 -7.36 0.05
N ARG A 496 12.81 -7.96 -0.17
CA ARG A 496 13.01 -8.95 -1.21
C ARG A 496 12.11 -10.17 -0.96
N VAL A 497 11.45 -10.67 -1.98
CA VAL A 497 10.80 -11.98 -1.95
C VAL A 497 11.75 -13.04 -2.52
N ASP A 498 12.30 -12.75 -3.68
CA ASP A 498 13.28 -13.55 -4.41
C ASP A 498 14.10 -12.65 -5.35
N ASP A 499 14.95 -13.21 -6.19
CA ASP A 499 15.85 -12.46 -7.10
C ASP A 499 15.11 -11.64 -8.17
N LYS A 500 13.82 -11.90 -8.38
CA LYS A 500 12.99 -11.25 -9.39
C LYS A 500 11.83 -10.44 -8.82
N HIS A 501 11.57 -10.56 -7.52
CA HIS A 501 10.38 -9.97 -6.92
C HIS A 501 10.69 -9.24 -5.62
N VAL A 502 10.04 -8.09 -5.45
CA VAL A 502 9.92 -7.38 -4.19
C VAL A 502 8.51 -7.56 -3.64
N GLY A 503 8.41 -7.78 -2.33
CA GLY A 503 7.17 -7.74 -1.58
C GLY A 503 6.97 -6.37 -0.94
N ILE A 504 5.74 -5.93 -0.88
CA ILE A 504 5.36 -4.74 -0.11
C ILE A 504 4.16 -5.07 0.78
N VAL A 505 4.26 -4.70 2.05
CA VAL A 505 3.11 -4.59 2.94
C VAL A 505 2.84 -3.12 3.19
N TYR A 506 1.58 -2.69 3.09
CA TYR A 506 1.21 -1.31 3.37
C TYR A 506 -0.20 -1.19 3.93
N GLU A 507 -0.48 -0.09 4.61
CA GLU A 507 -1.80 0.25 5.13
C GLU A 507 -2.61 0.91 4.02
N GLY A 508 -3.31 0.07 3.24
CA GLY A 508 -4.00 0.46 2.01
C GLY A 508 -5.45 0.90 2.22
N SER A 509 -6.12 1.23 1.11
CA SER A 509 -7.54 1.62 1.12
C SER A 509 -8.49 0.42 1.17
N GLY A 510 -8.01 -0.78 0.92
CA GLY A 510 -8.82 -2.02 0.82
C GLY A 510 -8.74 -2.91 2.04
N SER A 511 -7.75 -2.72 2.90
CA SER A 511 -7.52 -3.51 4.12
C SER A 511 -6.56 -2.75 5.04
N HIS A 512 -6.51 -3.13 6.34
CA HIS A 512 -5.55 -2.57 7.29
C HIS A 512 -4.12 -2.87 6.87
N LEU A 513 -3.82 -4.12 6.51
CA LEU A 513 -2.53 -4.53 5.94
C LEU A 513 -2.77 -5.23 4.60
N VAL A 514 -2.19 -4.68 3.54
CA VAL A 514 -2.23 -5.21 2.18
C VAL A 514 -0.85 -5.71 1.80
N PHE A 515 -0.74 -6.94 1.30
CA PHE A 515 0.47 -7.46 0.69
C PHE A 515 0.33 -7.54 -0.82
N GLU A 516 1.33 -7.07 -1.55
CA GLU A 516 1.50 -7.29 -2.98
C GLU A 516 2.90 -7.82 -3.29
N LYS A 517 2.98 -8.79 -4.22
CA LYS A 517 4.22 -9.26 -4.85
C LYS A 517 4.39 -8.58 -6.20
N ILE A 518 5.58 -8.00 -6.44
CA ILE A 518 5.82 -7.15 -7.61
C ILE A 518 7.10 -7.59 -8.31
N SER A 519 7.04 -7.81 -9.63
CA SER A 519 8.23 -8.07 -10.43
C SER A 519 9.13 -6.83 -10.48
N ILE A 520 10.43 -7.04 -10.25
CA ILE A 520 11.41 -5.95 -10.41
C ILE A 520 11.44 -5.45 -11.85
N ASP A 521 11.29 -6.33 -12.82
CA ASP A 521 11.21 -5.97 -14.25
C ASP A 521 10.07 -5.00 -14.55
N GLU A 522 8.91 -5.16 -13.89
CA GLU A 522 7.79 -4.23 -14.06
C GLU A 522 8.11 -2.83 -13.51
N LEU A 523 8.92 -2.73 -12.46
CA LEU A 523 9.40 -1.47 -11.91
C LEU A 523 10.46 -0.81 -12.79
N LEU A 524 11.35 -1.60 -13.40
CA LEU A 524 12.46 -1.11 -14.21
C LEU A 524 12.05 -0.69 -15.63
N LYS A 525 11.02 -1.31 -16.23
CA LYS A 525 10.58 -1.07 -17.61
C LYS A 525 9.61 0.08 -17.80
N ARG A 526 9.27 0.81 -16.76
CA ARG A 526 8.31 1.92 -16.80
C ARG A 526 8.89 3.21 -17.34
#